data_d3327399cf715fae7e9a3b1eb49bedba
#
_entry.id   d3327399cf715fae7e9a3b1eb49bedba
#
_cell.length_a   1.000
_cell.length_b   1.000
_cell.length_c   1.000
_cell.angle_alpha   90.00
_cell.angle_beta   90.00
_cell.angle_gamma   90.00
#
_symmetry.space_group_name_H-M   'P 1'
#
loop_
_entity.id
_entity.type
_entity.pdbx_description
1 polymer ?
#
loop_
_entity_poly.entity_id
_entity_poly.type
_entity_poly.pdbx_seq_one_letter_code
_entity_poly.pdbx_strand_id
1 'polypeptide(L)'
;HPDTIALIADGEPVGYAELNRRANRLARHLSARGLQPDQRVAICIDRGIDMVVAMLAVLKAGGAYVPLDPAYPSERLDYLLRDCAPVALLTHARLGASMQTRLVLALARL
;
A
#
# COMPACT_ATOMS: atom_id res chain seq x y z
N HIS A 1 4.05 -1.89 -23.52
CA HIS A 1 3.02 -1.11 -24.20
C HIS A 1 2.05 -0.54 -23.16
N PRO A 2 1.84 0.80 -23.16
CA PRO A 2 1.06 1.44 -22.09
C PRO A 2 -0.38 0.95 -21.97
N ASP A 3 -0.97 0.54 -23.09
CA ASP A 3 -2.37 0.10 -23.13
C ASP A 3 -2.53 -1.41 -22.96
N THR A 4 -1.41 -2.12 -22.81
CA THR A 4 -1.48 -3.56 -22.55
C THR A 4 -2.10 -3.78 -21.16
N ILE A 5 -3.01 -4.75 -21.07
CA ILE A 5 -3.63 -5.09 -19.81
C ILE A 5 -2.58 -5.67 -18.88
N ALA A 6 -2.36 -4.99 -17.74
CA ALA A 6 -1.37 -5.42 -16.75
C ALA A 6 -1.97 -6.37 -15.73
N LEU A 7 -3.26 -6.18 -15.42
CA LEU A 7 -3.89 -6.92 -14.33
C LEU A 7 -5.41 -6.88 -14.52
N ILE A 8 -6.08 -7.95 -14.11
CA ILE A 8 -7.53 -8.00 -14.04
C ILE A 8 -7.88 -8.11 -12.55
N ALA A 9 -8.66 -7.14 -12.05
CA ALA A 9 -9.14 -7.13 -10.68
C ALA A 9 -10.64 -6.88 -10.68
N ASP A 10 -11.38 -7.67 -9.91
CA ASP A 10 -12.84 -7.58 -9.82
C ASP A 10 -13.51 -7.64 -11.20
N GLY A 11 -12.91 -8.40 -12.12
CA GLY A 11 -13.42 -8.54 -13.49
C GLY A 11 -13.10 -7.36 -14.40
N GLU A 12 -12.45 -6.33 -13.92
CA GLU A 12 -12.10 -5.16 -14.73
C GLU A 12 -10.62 -5.16 -15.09
N PRO A 13 -10.29 -5.03 -16.38
CA PRO A 13 -8.90 -4.92 -16.78
C PRO A 13 -8.34 -3.54 -16.47
N VAL A 14 -7.08 -3.50 -16.04
CA VAL A 14 -6.36 -2.26 -15.80
C VAL A 14 -5.09 -2.28 -16.63
N GLY A 15 -4.94 -1.27 -17.49
CA GLY A 15 -3.75 -1.15 -18.33
C GLY A 15 -2.53 -0.70 -17.54
N TYR A 16 -1.35 -0.95 -18.10
CA TYR A 16 -0.10 -0.55 -17.46
C TYR A 16 0.00 0.95 -17.24
N ALA A 17 -0.52 1.75 -18.14
CA ALA A 17 -0.47 3.22 -18.02
C ALA A 17 -1.25 3.69 -16.79
N GLU A 18 -2.45 3.15 -16.56
CA GLU A 18 -3.26 3.50 -15.40
C GLU A 18 -2.63 2.99 -14.10
N LEU A 19 -2.14 1.75 -14.11
CA LEU A 19 -1.45 1.18 -12.96
C LEU A 19 -0.26 2.05 -12.56
N ASN A 20 0.52 2.45 -13.55
CA ASN A 20 1.70 3.27 -13.32
C ASN A 20 1.35 4.67 -12.79
N ARG A 21 0.28 5.28 -13.31
CA ARG A 21 -0.19 6.59 -12.81
C ARG A 21 -0.59 6.54 -11.35
N ARG A 22 -1.34 5.51 -10.97
CA ARG A 22 -1.77 5.31 -9.58
C ARG A 22 -0.57 5.10 -8.66
N ALA A 23 0.37 4.25 -9.08
CA ALA A 23 1.57 3.98 -8.30
C ALA A 23 2.45 5.23 -8.16
N ASN A 24 2.60 6.01 -9.22
CA ASN A 24 3.37 7.25 -9.17
C ASN A 24 2.74 8.28 -8.24
N ARG A 25 1.41 8.39 -8.25
CA ARG A 25 0.69 9.31 -7.37
C ARG A 25 0.91 8.95 -5.91
N LEU A 26 0.75 7.67 -5.58
CA LEU A 26 0.95 7.20 -4.21
C LEU A 26 2.42 7.33 -3.79
N ALA A 27 3.36 7.04 -4.68
CA ALA A 27 4.78 7.22 -4.41
C ALA A 27 5.12 8.66 -4.06
N ARG A 28 4.52 9.63 -4.77
CA ARG A 28 4.72 11.05 -4.46
C ARG A 28 4.17 11.41 -3.08
N HIS A 29 3.03 10.85 -2.69
CA HIS A 29 2.50 11.05 -1.35
C HIS A 29 3.45 10.52 -0.27
N LEU A 30 4.00 9.33 -0.48
CA LEU A 30 4.94 8.74 0.45
C LEU A 30 6.21 9.59 0.57
N SER A 31 6.75 10.02 -0.55
CA SER A 31 7.96 10.86 -0.56
C SER A 31 7.70 12.22 0.09
N ALA A 32 6.55 12.82 -0.18
CA ALA A 32 6.18 14.11 0.41
C ALA A 32 6.02 14.02 1.93
N ARG A 33 5.71 12.85 2.47
CA ARG A 33 5.59 12.62 3.91
C ARG A 33 6.91 12.20 4.56
N GLY A 34 7.99 12.20 3.79
CA GLY A 34 9.33 12.00 4.34
C GLY A 34 9.83 10.56 4.33
N LEU A 35 9.26 9.69 3.51
CA LEU A 35 9.76 8.32 3.39
C LEU A 35 11.23 8.34 2.96
N GLN A 36 12.07 7.72 3.78
CA GLN A 36 13.51 7.59 3.51
C GLN A 36 13.80 6.23 2.87
N PRO A 37 14.95 6.10 2.17
CA PRO A 37 15.35 4.83 1.60
C PRO A 37 15.33 3.69 2.62
N ASP A 38 14.85 2.54 2.20
CA ASP A 38 14.79 1.30 2.98
C ASP A 38 13.89 1.32 4.21
N GLN A 39 13.17 2.41 4.46
CA GLN A 39 12.17 2.41 5.51
C GLN A 39 11.01 1.49 5.15
N ARG A 40 10.43 0.85 6.16
CA ARG A 40 9.36 -0.11 5.96
C ARG A 40 8.00 0.56 5.90
N VAL A 41 7.20 0.13 4.92
CA VAL A 41 5.82 0.54 4.78
C VAL A 41 4.96 -0.72 4.83
N ALA A 42 4.10 -0.82 5.82
CA ALA A 42 3.19 -1.96 5.92
C ALA A 42 2.03 -1.77 4.94
N ILE A 43 1.63 -2.85 4.30
CA ILE A 43 0.50 -2.85 3.36
C ILE A 43 -0.51 -3.88 3.85
N CYS A 44 -1.68 -3.41 4.28
CA CYS A 44 -2.75 -4.26 4.77
C CYS A 44 -4.02 -3.99 3.95
N ILE A 45 -4.10 -4.63 2.80
CA ILE A 45 -5.13 -4.40 1.79
C ILE A 45 -5.54 -5.75 1.21
N ASP A 46 -6.81 -5.91 0.86
CA ASP A 46 -7.29 -7.10 0.18
C ASP A 46 -6.56 -7.25 -1.17
N ARG A 47 -6.44 -8.49 -1.62
CA ARG A 47 -5.84 -8.78 -2.92
C ARG A 47 -6.57 -8.04 -4.02
N GLY A 48 -5.81 -7.52 -4.98
CA GLY A 48 -6.36 -6.82 -6.12
C GLY A 48 -5.43 -5.71 -6.59
N ILE A 49 -6.00 -4.82 -7.37
CA ILE A 49 -5.30 -3.70 -7.99
C ILE A 49 -4.63 -2.79 -6.94
N ASP A 50 -5.35 -2.48 -5.88
CA ASP A 50 -4.83 -1.55 -4.85
C ASP A 50 -3.59 -2.10 -4.18
N MET A 51 -3.52 -3.42 -3.97
CA MET A 51 -2.33 -4.04 -3.41
C MET A 51 -1.14 -3.89 -4.34
N VAL A 52 -1.33 -4.13 -5.64
CA VAL A 52 -0.26 -3.98 -6.62
C VAL A 52 0.20 -2.53 -6.71
N VAL A 53 -0.74 -1.59 -6.74
CA VAL A 53 -0.44 -0.15 -6.74
C VAL A 53 0.40 0.21 -5.51
N ALA A 54 -0.01 -0.26 -4.34
CA ALA A 54 0.71 0.02 -3.08
C ALA A 54 2.13 -0.53 -3.11
N MET A 55 2.31 -1.78 -3.53
CA MET A 55 3.63 -2.40 -3.62
C MET A 55 4.55 -1.64 -4.56
N LEU A 56 4.06 -1.32 -5.76
CA LEU A 56 4.84 -0.56 -6.73
C LEU A 56 5.17 0.84 -6.23
N ALA A 57 4.22 1.51 -5.57
CA ALA A 57 4.44 2.85 -5.05
C ALA A 57 5.55 2.87 -3.99
N VAL A 58 5.56 1.90 -3.09
CA VAL A 58 6.59 1.81 -2.06
C VAL A 58 7.96 1.62 -2.69
N LEU A 59 8.06 0.73 -3.68
CA LEU A 59 9.32 0.51 -4.40
C LEU A 59 9.77 1.76 -5.15
N LYS A 60 8.85 2.45 -5.82
CA LYS A 60 9.17 3.69 -6.54
C LYS A 60 9.65 4.79 -5.60
N ALA A 61 9.15 4.81 -4.37
CA ALA A 61 9.55 5.78 -3.36
C ALA A 61 10.83 5.38 -2.62
N GLY A 62 11.40 4.23 -2.92
CA GLY A 62 12.65 3.75 -2.33
C GLY A 62 12.48 3.00 -1.01
N GLY A 63 11.26 2.71 -0.60
CA GLY A 63 11.00 1.98 0.63
C GLY A 63 10.98 0.46 0.47
N ALA A 64 10.77 -0.22 1.58
CA ALA A 64 10.56 -1.66 1.62
C ALA A 64 9.14 -1.94 2.10
N TYR A 65 8.38 -2.74 1.37
CA TYR A 65 7.01 -3.04 1.78
C TYR A 65 6.94 -4.32 2.61
N VAL A 66 5.98 -4.34 3.55
CA VAL A 66 5.69 -5.50 4.39
C VAL A 66 4.20 -5.83 4.20
N PRO A 67 3.86 -6.88 3.46
CA PRO A 67 2.46 -7.21 3.24
C PRO A 67 1.86 -7.87 4.47
N LEU A 68 0.67 -7.45 4.85
CA LEU A 68 -0.10 -8.01 5.94
C LEU A 68 -1.47 -8.43 5.42
N ASP A 69 -1.94 -9.59 5.86
CA ASP A 69 -3.25 -10.09 5.46
C ASP A 69 -4.34 -9.44 6.30
N PRO A 70 -5.30 -8.71 5.69
CA PRO A 70 -6.40 -8.09 6.46
C PRO A 70 -7.27 -9.11 7.21
N ALA A 71 -7.23 -10.38 6.81
CA ALA A 71 -7.99 -11.44 7.46
C ALA A 71 -7.36 -11.92 8.78
N TYR A 72 -6.13 -11.50 9.08
CA TYR A 72 -5.52 -11.85 10.36
C TYR A 72 -6.31 -11.24 11.51
N PRO A 73 -6.40 -11.94 12.67
CA PRO A 73 -6.96 -11.34 13.87
C PRO A 73 -6.24 -10.05 14.26
N SER A 74 -6.98 -9.10 14.85
CA SER A 74 -6.40 -7.80 15.22
C SER A 74 -5.18 -7.91 16.10
N GLU A 75 -5.16 -8.86 17.03
CA GLU A 75 -4.00 -9.07 17.89
C GLU A 75 -2.76 -9.46 17.10
N ARG A 76 -2.93 -10.29 16.07
CA ARG A 76 -1.83 -10.69 15.20
C ARG A 76 -1.34 -9.51 14.36
N LEU A 77 -2.26 -8.71 13.82
CA LEU A 77 -1.89 -7.51 13.07
C LEU A 77 -1.12 -6.52 13.94
N ASP A 78 -1.59 -6.29 15.16
CA ASP A 78 -0.90 -5.40 16.10
C ASP A 78 0.51 -5.90 16.42
N TYR A 79 0.66 -7.21 16.63
CA TYR A 79 1.96 -7.81 16.89
C TYR A 79 2.90 -7.60 15.70
N LEU A 80 2.42 -7.90 14.49
CA LEU A 80 3.24 -7.78 13.27
C LEU A 80 3.64 -6.33 13.01
N LEU A 81 2.73 -5.38 13.26
CA LEU A 81 3.03 -3.96 13.11
C LEU A 81 4.08 -3.50 14.10
N ARG A 82 4.00 -3.96 15.34
CA ARG A 82 5.02 -3.63 16.34
C ARG A 82 6.37 -4.26 16.00
N ASP A 83 6.35 -5.50 15.51
CA ASP A 83 7.59 -6.21 15.18
C ASP A 83 8.30 -5.59 13.99
N CYS A 84 7.59 -5.24 12.93
CA CYS A 84 8.22 -4.65 11.75
C CYS A 84 8.47 -3.15 11.87
N ALA A 85 7.84 -2.48 12.82
CA ALA A 85 8.01 -1.05 13.11
C ALA A 85 7.96 -0.18 11.84
N PRO A 86 6.87 -0.24 11.05
CA PRO A 86 6.80 0.52 9.81
C PRO A 86 6.65 2.01 10.10
N VAL A 87 7.11 2.84 9.17
CA VAL A 87 6.92 4.30 9.25
C VAL A 87 5.56 4.71 8.73
N ALA A 88 4.89 3.84 7.96
CA ALA A 88 3.57 4.10 7.39
C ALA A 88 2.80 2.80 7.22
N LEU A 89 1.48 2.92 7.20
CA LEU A 89 0.58 1.81 6.89
C LEU A 89 -0.35 2.23 5.75
N LEU A 90 -0.34 1.48 4.67
CA LEU A 90 -1.27 1.65 3.56
C LEU A 90 -2.40 0.65 3.72
N THR A 91 -3.63 1.14 3.81
CA THR A 91 -4.78 0.29 4.06
C THR A 91 -6.06 0.96 3.57
N HIS A 92 -7.18 0.24 3.64
CA HIS A 92 -8.48 0.83 3.40
C HIS A 92 -8.93 1.62 4.63
N ALA A 93 -9.74 2.67 4.42
CA ALA A 93 -10.18 3.55 5.50
C ALA A 93 -10.81 2.78 6.67
N ARG A 94 -11.62 1.76 6.37
CA ARG A 94 -12.31 0.95 7.39
C ARG A 94 -11.34 0.20 8.31
N LEU A 95 -10.19 -0.22 7.77
CA LEU A 95 -9.18 -0.95 8.54
C LEU A 95 -8.26 -0.01 9.28
N GLY A 96 -7.92 1.12 8.67
CA GLY A 96 -7.02 2.10 9.27
C GLY A 96 -7.52 2.64 10.61
N ALA A 97 -8.85 2.74 10.77
CA ALA A 97 -9.45 3.25 12.00
C ALA A 97 -9.19 2.36 13.22
N SER A 98 -8.95 1.06 13.00
CA SER A 98 -8.72 0.10 14.09
C SER A 98 -7.24 -0.19 14.35
N MET A 99 -6.34 0.39 13.57
CA MET A 99 -4.91 0.14 13.66
C MET A 99 -4.18 1.32 14.27
N GLN A 100 -3.22 1.01 15.15
CA GLN A 100 -2.41 2.02 15.82
C GLN A 100 -1.05 2.11 15.16
N THR A 101 -0.87 3.16 14.36
CA THR A 101 0.41 3.50 13.78
C THR A 101 0.49 5.01 13.60
N ARG A 102 1.70 5.53 13.52
CA ARG A 102 1.92 6.98 13.40
C ARG A 102 1.37 7.56 12.11
N LEU A 103 1.43 6.79 11.03
CA LEU A 103 1.05 7.27 9.72
C LEU A 103 0.22 6.22 9.00
N VAL A 104 -1.08 6.45 8.98
CA VAL A 104 -2.01 5.59 8.25
C VAL A 104 -2.49 6.35 7.02
N LEU A 105 -2.30 5.74 5.86
CA LEU A 105 -2.78 6.30 4.59
C LEU A 105 -3.88 5.40 4.04
N ALA A 106 -5.10 5.89 4.07
CA ALA A 106 -6.24 5.19 3.49
C ALA A 106 -6.25 5.44 1.99
N LEU A 107 -6.15 4.39 1.19
CA LEU A 107 -6.02 4.53 -0.26
C LEU A 107 -7.19 5.27 -0.89
N ALA A 108 -8.37 5.15 -0.33
CA ALA A 108 -9.56 5.85 -0.83
C ALA A 108 -9.43 7.38 -0.75
N ARG A 109 -8.47 7.89 0.01
CA ARG A 109 -8.24 9.34 0.15
C ARG A 109 -7.14 9.86 -0.77
N LEU A 110 -6.53 8.97 -1.49
CA LEU A 110 -5.47 9.31 -2.44
C LEU A 110 -6.01 9.31 -3.87
#